data_efaa1782738274d9dd11891ba83bc433
#
_entry.id   efaa1782738274d9dd11891ba83bc433
#
_cell.length_a   1.000
_cell.length_b   1.000
_cell.length_c   1.000
_cell.angle_alpha   90.00
_cell.angle_beta   90.00
_cell.angle_gamma   90.00
#
_symmetry.space_group_name_H-M   'P 1'
#
loop_
_entity.id
_entity.type
_entity.pdbx_description
1 polymer ?
#
loop_
_entity_poly.entity_id
_entity_poly.type
_entity_poly.pdbx_seq_one_letter_code
_entity_poly.pdbx_strand_id
1 'polypeptide(L)'
;MPPEPRDELPSPEALQEVFRVYEVTREEAEVRYYGDPVVDRESLIEALWPTFREAGYEVRLERDLGEIALVATPRETGEDSFPWWNVALAVATVLSTLIVGAQWYYVRDPLSPAILRALPFTLAVMGVLGTHEFGHYLLSRYHDVPASLPYFIPFPTVIGTMGAVIRMRGRIPDRKALFDIGVAGPLFGLVATVIVTVIGLLLP
;
A
#
# COMPACT_ATOMS: atom_id res chain seq x y z
N MET A 1 -20.28 -7.76 -9.54
CA MET A 1 -21.45 -7.22 -8.84
C MET A 1 -20.88 -6.67 -7.53
N PRO A 2 -20.91 -5.35 -7.29
CA PRO A 2 -20.45 -4.83 -6.02
C PRO A 2 -21.33 -5.43 -4.92
N PRO A 3 -20.79 -5.74 -3.72
CA PRO A 3 -21.59 -6.19 -2.61
C PRO A 3 -22.64 -5.12 -2.30
N GLU A 4 -23.90 -5.53 -2.17
CA GLU A 4 -24.95 -4.64 -1.70
C GLU A 4 -24.50 -4.00 -0.39
N PRO A 5 -24.61 -2.67 -0.23
CA PRO A 5 -24.30 -2.02 1.03
C PRO A 5 -25.16 -2.67 2.12
N ARG A 6 -24.51 -3.29 3.09
CA ARG A 6 -25.22 -3.83 4.24
C ARG A 6 -25.96 -2.67 4.90
N ASP A 7 -27.22 -2.87 5.22
CA ASP A 7 -28.13 -1.88 5.85
C ASP A 7 -27.72 -1.48 7.29
N GLU A 8 -26.46 -1.64 7.65
CA GLU A 8 -25.94 -1.53 9.02
C GLU A 8 -24.96 -0.36 9.20
N LEU A 9 -25.19 0.75 8.48
CA LEU A 9 -24.49 1.99 8.85
C LEU A 9 -24.90 2.41 10.26
N PRO A 10 -23.96 2.97 11.07
CA PRO A 10 -24.26 3.43 12.41
C PRO A 10 -25.44 4.41 12.38
N SER A 11 -26.44 4.16 13.25
CA SER A 11 -27.58 5.07 13.35
C SER A 11 -27.13 6.42 13.93
N PRO A 12 -27.83 7.52 13.61
CA PRO A 12 -27.52 8.82 14.19
C PRO A 12 -27.45 8.81 15.72
N GLU A 13 -28.27 7.98 16.37
CA GLU A 13 -28.27 7.82 17.82
C GLU A 13 -26.96 7.23 18.35
N ALA A 14 -26.36 6.28 17.63
CA ALA A 14 -25.10 5.65 18.02
C ALA A 14 -23.89 6.61 17.95
N LEU A 15 -24.02 7.71 17.20
CA LEU A 15 -22.97 8.71 17.01
C LEU A 15 -23.06 9.87 18.02
N GLN A 16 -24.18 10.04 18.73
CA GLN A 16 -24.50 11.24 19.54
C GLN A 16 -23.51 11.55 20.67
N GLU A 17 -22.80 10.56 21.17
CA GLU A 17 -21.79 10.75 22.22
C GLU A 17 -20.58 11.55 21.74
N VAL A 18 -20.23 11.44 20.45
CA VAL A 18 -19.02 12.04 19.86
C VAL A 18 -19.34 13.02 18.73
N PHE A 19 -20.50 12.84 18.06
CA PHE A 19 -20.93 13.68 16.94
C PHE A 19 -22.46 13.83 16.94
N ARG A 20 -22.93 15.06 17.10
CA ARG A 20 -24.37 15.37 17.14
C ARG A 20 -24.89 15.52 15.72
N VAL A 21 -25.48 14.46 15.19
CA VAL A 21 -26.07 14.42 13.84
C VAL A 21 -27.41 15.17 13.84
N TYR A 22 -27.62 16.05 12.86
CA TYR A 22 -28.90 16.70 12.62
C TYR A 22 -29.48 16.40 11.23
N GLU A 23 -28.65 15.98 10.27
CA GLU A 23 -29.10 15.60 8.93
C GLU A 23 -28.27 14.44 8.40
N VAL A 24 -28.90 13.53 7.65
CA VAL A 24 -28.23 12.42 6.96
C VAL A 24 -28.64 12.42 5.50
N THR A 25 -27.67 12.61 4.62
CA THR A 25 -27.88 12.56 3.17
C THR A 25 -27.23 11.30 2.60
N ARG A 26 -27.99 10.55 1.80
CA ARG A 26 -27.48 9.34 1.12
C ARG A 26 -27.34 9.64 -0.36
N GLU A 27 -26.12 9.50 -0.85
CA GLU A 27 -25.78 9.54 -2.27
C GLU A 27 -25.39 8.15 -2.76
N GLU A 28 -25.36 7.91 -4.10
CA GLU A 28 -25.08 6.56 -4.66
C GLU A 28 -23.75 5.94 -4.18
N ALA A 29 -22.77 6.77 -3.88
CA ALA A 29 -21.42 6.32 -3.51
C ALA A 29 -21.03 6.59 -2.06
N GLU A 30 -21.79 7.42 -1.32
CA GLU A 30 -21.40 7.83 0.03
C GLU A 30 -22.62 8.23 0.87
N VAL A 31 -22.46 8.16 2.21
CA VAL A 31 -23.44 8.65 3.16
C VAL A 31 -22.81 9.78 3.97
N ARG A 32 -23.48 10.92 4.03
CA ARG A 32 -23.05 12.12 4.72
C ARG A 32 -23.89 12.35 5.95
N TYR A 33 -23.26 12.45 7.11
CA TYR A 33 -23.88 12.83 8.38
C TYR A 33 -23.45 14.25 8.68
N TYR A 34 -24.36 15.21 8.57
CA TYR A 34 -24.13 16.61 8.94
C TYR A 34 -24.37 16.78 10.43
N GLY A 35 -23.47 17.49 11.09
CA GLY A 35 -23.55 17.64 12.54
C GLY A 35 -22.39 18.41 13.15
N ASP A 36 -22.45 18.50 14.47
CA ASP A 36 -21.43 19.16 15.27
C ASP A 36 -20.60 18.14 16.07
N PRO A 37 -19.27 18.22 16.03
CA PRO A 37 -18.43 17.38 16.87
C PRO A 37 -18.60 17.77 18.35
N VAL A 38 -18.79 16.75 19.20
CA VAL A 38 -18.88 16.92 20.67
C VAL A 38 -17.50 16.85 21.31
N VAL A 39 -16.57 16.18 20.62
CA VAL A 39 -15.17 16.00 21.02
C VAL A 39 -14.25 16.63 19.99
N ASP A 40 -12.96 16.75 20.30
CA ASP A 40 -11.98 17.23 19.32
C ASP A 40 -11.86 16.30 18.12
N ARG A 41 -11.30 16.82 17.01
CA ARG A 41 -11.26 16.13 15.72
C ARG A 41 -10.49 14.81 15.75
N GLU A 42 -9.41 14.72 16.53
CA GLU A 42 -8.59 13.52 16.64
C GLU A 42 -9.37 12.41 17.37
N SER A 43 -9.92 12.74 18.54
CA SER A 43 -10.75 11.83 19.35
C SER A 43 -12.03 11.40 18.63
N LEU A 44 -12.64 12.28 17.84
CA LEU A 44 -13.83 11.97 17.05
C LEU A 44 -13.55 10.84 16.04
N ILE A 45 -12.51 11.01 15.25
CA ILE A 45 -12.18 10.00 14.23
C ILE A 45 -11.73 8.69 14.88
N GLU A 46 -10.97 8.74 15.97
CA GLU A 46 -10.51 7.55 16.70
C GLU A 46 -11.69 6.75 17.26
N ALA A 47 -12.68 7.44 17.82
CA ALA A 47 -13.88 6.79 18.36
C ALA A 47 -14.80 6.19 17.29
N LEU A 48 -14.93 6.86 16.13
CA LEU A 48 -15.83 6.44 15.07
C LEU A 48 -15.24 5.39 14.12
N TRP A 49 -13.92 5.39 13.98
CA TRP A 49 -13.21 4.51 13.06
C TRP A 49 -13.57 3.04 13.19
N PRO A 50 -13.57 2.42 14.40
CA PRO A 50 -13.91 1.00 14.55
C PRO A 50 -15.33 0.70 14.08
N THR A 51 -16.29 1.52 14.46
CA THR A 51 -17.72 1.32 14.17
C THR A 51 -18.02 1.36 12.68
N PHE A 52 -17.48 2.36 11.96
CA PHE A 52 -17.66 2.45 10.52
C PHE A 52 -16.89 1.36 9.76
N ARG A 53 -15.75 0.97 10.27
CA ARG A 53 -14.93 -0.09 9.68
C ARG A 53 -15.59 -1.47 9.79
N GLU A 54 -16.20 -1.79 10.93
CA GLU A 54 -16.98 -3.02 11.11
C GLU A 54 -18.18 -3.08 10.17
N ALA A 55 -18.79 -1.93 9.88
CA ALA A 55 -19.86 -1.79 8.89
C ALA A 55 -19.35 -1.85 7.43
N GLY A 56 -18.03 -1.90 7.19
CA GLY A 56 -17.44 -1.94 5.84
C GLY A 56 -17.28 -0.58 5.17
N TYR A 57 -17.26 0.50 5.95
CA TYR A 57 -17.11 1.86 5.47
C TYR A 57 -15.81 2.51 5.96
N GLU A 58 -15.29 3.43 5.17
CA GLU A 58 -14.28 4.40 5.60
C GLU A 58 -14.98 5.71 5.95
N VAL A 59 -14.59 6.32 7.07
CA VAL A 59 -15.15 7.59 7.53
C VAL A 59 -14.10 8.69 7.43
N ARG A 60 -14.49 9.84 6.90
CA ARG A 60 -13.69 11.06 6.87
C ARG A 60 -14.50 12.26 7.30
N LEU A 61 -13.81 13.24 7.88
CA LEU A 61 -14.43 14.50 8.28
C LEU A 61 -14.15 15.53 7.19
N GLU A 62 -15.19 16.04 6.59
CA GLU A 62 -15.15 17.13 5.60
C GLU A 62 -15.84 18.38 6.11
N ARG A 63 -15.51 19.51 5.52
CA ARG A 63 -16.27 20.75 5.70
C ARG A 63 -16.95 21.08 4.38
N ASP A 64 -18.25 21.00 4.38
CA ASP A 64 -19.10 21.29 3.22
C ASP A 64 -19.92 22.54 3.49
N LEU A 65 -19.80 23.56 2.64
CA LEU A 65 -20.51 24.85 2.74
C LEU A 65 -20.45 25.53 4.13
N GLY A 66 -19.41 25.22 4.92
CA GLY A 66 -19.23 25.76 6.27
C GLY A 66 -19.70 24.82 7.39
N GLU A 67 -20.44 23.78 7.06
CA GLU A 67 -20.91 22.74 7.98
C GLU A 67 -19.89 21.57 8.04
N ILE A 68 -19.92 20.84 9.13
CA ILE A 68 -19.07 19.67 9.31
C ILE A 68 -19.87 18.43 8.94
N ALA A 69 -19.33 17.62 8.04
CA ALA A 69 -19.92 16.37 7.61
C ALA A 69 -18.96 15.19 7.88
N LEU A 70 -19.50 14.13 8.48
CA LEU A 70 -18.87 12.81 8.46
C LEU A 70 -19.29 12.12 7.15
N VAL A 71 -18.33 11.90 6.28
CA VAL A 71 -18.57 11.24 4.99
C VAL A 71 -18.15 9.78 5.12
N ALA A 72 -19.12 8.88 5.04
CA ALA A 72 -18.92 7.44 5.03
C ALA A 72 -18.94 6.93 3.59
N THR A 73 -17.80 6.40 3.11
CA THR A 73 -17.69 5.79 1.79
C THR A 73 -17.54 4.29 1.94
N PRO A 74 -18.21 3.46 1.11
CA PRO A 74 -17.99 2.03 1.12
C PRO A 74 -16.50 1.73 0.96
N ARG A 75 -15.97 0.87 1.80
CA ARG A 75 -14.59 0.44 1.68
C ARG A 75 -14.43 -0.32 0.37
N GLU A 76 -13.57 0.19 -0.51
CA GLU A 76 -13.15 -0.59 -1.67
C GLU A 76 -12.45 -1.86 -1.16
N THR A 77 -13.20 -2.94 -1.03
CA THR A 77 -12.61 -4.28 -0.98
C THR A 77 -11.92 -4.43 -2.32
N GLY A 78 -10.59 -4.38 -2.31
CA GLY A 78 -9.82 -4.47 -3.55
C GLY A 78 -10.38 -5.59 -4.40
N GLU A 79 -10.72 -5.26 -5.64
CA GLU A 79 -11.23 -6.27 -6.59
C GLU A 79 -10.34 -7.50 -6.51
N ASP A 80 -10.94 -8.68 -6.35
CA ASP A 80 -10.28 -9.99 -6.38
C ASP A 80 -9.72 -10.31 -7.78
N SER A 81 -9.46 -9.29 -8.58
CA SER A 81 -8.86 -9.43 -9.90
C SER A 81 -7.38 -9.73 -9.75
N PHE A 82 -6.88 -10.70 -10.51
CA PHE A 82 -5.48 -11.03 -10.54
C PHE A 82 -4.63 -9.78 -10.87
N PRO A 83 -3.56 -9.48 -10.11
CA PRO A 83 -2.81 -8.22 -10.22
C PRO A 83 -1.88 -8.22 -11.45
N TRP A 84 -2.43 -8.28 -12.65
CA TRP A 84 -1.69 -8.36 -13.90
C TRP A 84 -0.67 -7.24 -14.08
N TRP A 85 -1.02 -6.02 -13.66
CA TRP A 85 -0.11 -4.88 -13.77
C TRP A 85 1.12 -5.04 -12.87
N ASN A 86 0.95 -5.54 -11.64
CA ASN A 86 2.08 -5.80 -10.75
C ASN A 86 3.00 -6.87 -11.34
N VAL A 87 2.41 -7.94 -11.89
CA VAL A 87 3.16 -9.02 -12.55
C VAL A 87 3.88 -8.52 -13.80
N ALA A 88 3.19 -7.76 -14.67
CA ALA A 88 3.78 -7.22 -15.89
C ALA A 88 4.96 -6.30 -15.59
N LEU A 89 4.82 -5.40 -14.60
CA LEU A 89 5.88 -4.50 -14.17
C LEU A 89 7.04 -5.25 -13.51
N ALA A 90 6.76 -6.28 -12.71
CA ALA A 90 7.80 -7.13 -12.13
C ALA A 90 8.61 -7.83 -13.23
N VAL A 91 7.94 -8.44 -14.21
CA VAL A 91 8.61 -9.09 -15.35
C VAL A 91 9.42 -8.07 -16.17
N ALA A 92 8.86 -6.90 -16.47
CA ALA A 92 9.57 -5.84 -17.18
C ALA A 92 10.81 -5.36 -16.40
N THR A 93 10.72 -5.28 -15.06
CA THR A 93 11.87 -4.91 -14.21
C THR A 93 12.94 -6.01 -14.17
N VAL A 94 12.55 -7.27 -14.12
CA VAL A 94 13.49 -8.39 -14.26
C VAL A 94 14.23 -8.34 -15.59
N LEU A 95 13.51 -8.09 -16.68
CA LEU A 95 14.14 -7.97 -18.00
C LEU A 95 15.07 -6.75 -18.08
N SER A 96 14.65 -5.60 -17.55
CA SER A 96 15.48 -4.38 -17.51
C SER A 96 16.74 -4.57 -16.67
N THR A 97 16.64 -5.15 -15.49
CA THR A 97 17.80 -5.46 -14.62
C THR A 97 18.71 -6.49 -15.24
N LEU A 98 18.16 -7.49 -15.96
CA LEU A 98 18.93 -8.50 -16.65
C LEU A 98 19.75 -7.91 -17.81
N ILE A 99 19.13 -7.03 -18.62
CA ILE A 99 19.80 -6.33 -19.74
C ILE A 99 20.92 -5.43 -19.19
N VAL A 100 20.66 -4.65 -18.16
CA VAL A 100 21.66 -3.79 -17.53
C VAL A 100 22.77 -4.61 -16.88
N GLY A 101 22.41 -5.66 -16.14
CA GLY A 101 23.38 -6.60 -15.58
C GLY A 101 24.29 -7.24 -16.63
N ALA A 102 23.72 -7.61 -17.78
CA ALA A 102 24.51 -8.14 -18.90
C ALA A 102 25.63 -7.18 -19.36
N GLN A 103 25.39 -5.87 -19.32
CA GLN A 103 26.43 -4.87 -19.64
C GLN A 103 27.58 -4.90 -18.62
N TRP A 104 27.28 -5.08 -17.33
CA TRP A 104 28.28 -5.23 -16.28
C TRP A 104 29.15 -6.48 -16.43
N TYR A 105 28.57 -7.54 -17.03
CA TYR A 105 29.29 -8.79 -17.35
C TYR A 105 29.89 -8.80 -18.78
N TYR A 106 29.96 -7.63 -19.44
CA TYR A 106 30.51 -7.46 -20.80
C TYR A 106 29.86 -8.37 -21.86
N VAL A 107 28.58 -8.70 -21.68
CA VAL A 107 27.80 -9.44 -22.67
C VAL A 107 27.43 -8.49 -23.80
N ARG A 108 28.02 -8.69 -25.00
CA ARG A 108 27.82 -7.79 -26.14
C ARG A 108 26.46 -7.97 -26.82
N ASP A 109 25.94 -9.18 -26.83
CA ASP A 109 24.64 -9.49 -27.42
C ASP A 109 23.66 -9.91 -26.33
N PRO A 110 22.71 -9.01 -25.95
CA PRO A 110 21.71 -9.30 -24.92
C PRO A 110 20.67 -10.34 -25.35
N LEU A 111 20.60 -10.70 -26.64
CA LEU A 111 19.73 -11.78 -27.13
C LEU A 111 20.40 -13.15 -27.09
N SER A 112 21.69 -13.22 -26.78
CA SER A 112 22.40 -14.48 -26.66
C SER A 112 22.14 -15.14 -25.31
N PRO A 113 22.27 -16.48 -25.20
CA PRO A 113 22.15 -17.20 -23.91
C PRO A 113 23.13 -16.69 -22.84
N ALA A 114 24.19 -15.96 -23.24
CA ALA A 114 25.16 -15.37 -22.33
C ALA A 114 24.53 -14.31 -21.40
N ILE A 115 23.35 -13.76 -21.72
CA ILE A 115 22.59 -12.85 -20.84
C ILE A 115 22.32 -13.47 -19.46
N LEU A 116 22.20 -14.80 -19.39
CA LEU A 116 21.97 -15.53 -18.13
C LEU A 116 23.11 -15.37 -17.13
N ARG A 117 24.31 -14.92 -17.56
CA ARG A 117 25.40 -14.58 -16.64
C ARG A 117 25.05 -13.42 -15.72
N ALA A 118 24.08 -12.59 -16.11
CA ALA A 118 23.59 -11.49 -15.30
C ALA A 118 22.53 -11.90 -14.25
N LEU A 119 22.09 -13.16 -14.23
CA LEU A 119 21.10 -13.63 -13.25
C LEU A 119 21.50 -13.35 -11.80
N PRO A 120 22.76 -13.56 -11.33
CA PRO A 120 23.12 -13.25 -9.96
C PRO A 120 22.88 -11.76 -9.63
N PHE A 121 23.22 -10.86 -10.53
CA PHE A 121 22.96 -9.42 -10.38
C PHE A 121 21.46 -9.13 -10.30
N THR A 122 20.68 -9.67 -11.23
CA THR A 122 19.22 -9.49 -11.26
C THR A 122 18.56 -10.03 -10.00
N LEU A 123 18.95 -11.23 -9.55
CA LEU A 123 18.44 -11.83 -8.32
C LEU A 123 18.81 -11.01 -7.08
N ALA A 124 20.02 -10.46 -7.04
CA ALA A 124 20.47 -9.59 -5.96
C ALA A 124 19.61 -8.32 -5.88
N VAL A 125 19.47 -7.60 -6.99
CA VAL A 125 18.68 -6.36 -7.05
C VAL A 125 17.21 -6.62 -6.74
N MET A 126 16.60 -7.60 -7.41
CA MET A 126 15.18 -7.91 -7.21
C MET A 126 14.90 -8.51 -5.83
N GLY A 127 15.83 -9.31 -5.30
CA GLY A 127 15.72 -9.90 -3.97
C GLY A 127 15.76 -8.85 -2.86
N VAL A 128 16.72 -7.93 -2.90
CA VAL A 128 16.82 -6.85 -1.93
C VAL A 128 15.60 -5.93 -2.03
N LEU A 129 15.25 -5.49 -3.24
CA LEU A 129 14.13 -4.61 -3.48
C LEU A 129 12.79 -5.26 -3.08
N GLY A 130 12.58 -6.51 -3.49
CA GLY A 130 11.37 -7.26 -3.15
C GLY A 130 11.22 -7.47 -1.64
N THR A 131 12.32 -7.78 -0.94
CA THR A 131 12.32 -7.94 0.52
C THR A 131 12.03 -6.61 1.23
N HIS A 132 12.55 -5.50 0.72
CA HIS A 132 12.26 -4.16 1.23
C HIS A 132 10.75 -3.86 1.15
N GLU A 133 10.16 -4.00 -0.03
CA GLU A 133 8.73 -3.76 -0.23
C GLU A 133 7.85 -4.74 0.56
N PHE A 134 8.31 -5.99 0.67
CA PHE A 134 7.61 -6.98 1.49
C PHE A 134 7.57 -6.59 2.97
N GLY A 135 8.63 -5.95 3.48
CA GLY A 135 8.65 -5.40 4.84
C GLY A 135 7.53 -4.38 5.05
N HIS A 136 7.40 -3.40 4.17
CA HIS A 136 6.32 -2.42 4.20
C HIS A 136 4.93 -3.09 4.10
N TYR A 137 4.77 -4.02 3.16
CA TYR A 137 3.54 -4.75 2.96
C TYR A 137 3.13 -5.55 4.21
N LEU A 138 4.07 -6.26 4.81
CA LEU A 138 3.82 -7.09 5.99
C LEU A 138 3.33 -6.26 7.17
N LEU A 139 4.01 -5.15 7.47
CA LEU A 139 3.63 -4.28 8.57
C LEU A 139 2.34 -3.49 8.28
N SER A 140 2.08 -3.14 7.02
CA SER A 140 0.78 -2.60 6.63
C SER A 140 -0.35 -3.58 6.94
N ARG A 141 -0.17 -4.86 6.61
CA ARG A 141 -1.14 -5.91 6.94
C ARG A 141 -1.29 -6.14 8.43
N TYR A 142 -0.19 -6.08 9.19
CA TYR A 142 -0.20 -6.23 10.65
C TYR A 142 -0.98 -5.11 11.35
N HIS A 143 -0.88 -3.87 10.85
CA HIS A 143 -1.62 -2.73 11.36
C HIS A 143 -2.98 -2.54 10.65
N ASP A 144 -3.45 -3.55 9.92
CA ASP A 144 -4.70 -3.52 9.18
C ASP A 144 -4.82 -2.33 8.19
N VAL A 145 -3.72 -1.83 7.69
CA VAL A 145 -3.70 -0.82 6.63
C VAL A 145 -3.72 -1.53 5.27
N PRO A 146 -4.77 -1.40 4.47
CA PRO A 146 -4.82 -2.00 3.15
C PRO A 146 -3.70 -1.48 2.27
N ALA A 147 -2.90 -2.40 1.72
CA ALA A 147 -1.81 -2.07 0.83
C ALA A 147 -1.89 -2.93 -0.45
N SER A 148 -1.51 -2.34 -1.57
CA SER A 148 -1.36 -3.09 -2.83
C SER A 148 -0.12 -3.98 -2.80
N LEU A 149 -0.05 -4.95 -3.71
CA LEU A 149 1.22 -5.58 -4.04
C LEU A 149 2.20 -4.54 -4.60
N PRO A 150 3.53 -4.77 -4.49
CA PRO A 150 4.54 -3.86 -5.00
C PRO A 150 4.41 -3.63 -6.51
N TYR A 151 4.54 -2.39 -6.92
CA TYR A 151 4.72 -1.98 -8.31
C TYR A 151 6.21 -1.74 -8.55
N PHE A 152 6.88 -2.67 -9.19
CA PHE A 152 8.26 -2.50 -9.61
C PHE A 152 8.34 -1.56 -10.81
N ILE A 153 9.32 -0.65 -10.81
CA ILE A 153 9.44 0.38 -11.84
C ILE A 153 10.64 0.07 -12.72
N PRO A 154 10.44 -0.55 -13.90
CA PRO A 154 11.52 -0.79 -14.84
C PRO A 154 12.02 0.54 -15.39
N PHE A 155 13.31 0.78 -15.34
CA PHE A 155 13.92 1.97 -15.91
C PHE A 155 15.40 1.71 -16.24
N PRO A 156 15.92 2.19 -17.35
CA PRO A 156 17.30 1.96 -17.78
C PRO A 156 18.31 2.82 -16.98
N THR A 157 18.28 2.69 -15.66
CA THR A 157 19.30 3.22 -14.75
C THR A 157 20.53 2.30 -14.75
N VAL A 158 21.53 2.65 -13.94
CA VAL A 158 22.75 1.84 -13.73
C VAL A 158 22.42 0.45 -13.17
N ILE A 159 21.29 0.28 -12.51
CA ILE A 159 20.84 -1.01 -11.92
C ILE A 159 19.62 -1.60 -12.62
N GLY A 160 19.05 -0.91 -13.62
CA GLY A 160 17.91 -1.41 -14.40
C GLY A 160 16.54 -1.20 -13.77
N THR A 161 16.45 -0.45 -12.68
CA THR A 161 15.18 -0.12 -12.01
C THR A 161 15.27 1.23 -11.30
N MET A 162 14.15 1.89 -11.12
CA MET A 162 14.00 3.05 -10.21
C MET A 162 13.52 2.64 -8.80
N GLY A 163 13.36 1.35 -8.53
CA GLY A 163 12.82 0.87 -7.28
C GLY A 163 11.43 0.24 -7.43
N ALA A 164 10.73 0.16 -6.32
CA ALA A 164 9.35 -0.27 -6.29
C ALA A 164 8.55 0.61 -5.33
N VAL A 165 7.23 0.56 -5.43
CA VAL A 165 6.33 1.30 -4.56
C VAL A 165 5.14 0.45 -4.18
N ILE A 166 4.70 0.57 -2.92
CA ILE A 166 3.44 0.02 -2.44
C ILE A 166 2.43 1.16 -2.35
N ARG A 167 1.24 0.94 -2.88
CA ARG A 167 0.13 1.89 -2.74
C ARG A 167 -0.69 1.54 -1.51
N MET A 168 -0.63 2.37 -0.49
CA MET A 168 -1.49 2.25 0.68
C MET A 168 -2.89 2.77 0.31
N ARG A 169 -3.89 1.95 0.63
CA ARG A 169 -5.30 2.26 0.41
C ARG A 169 -5.96 2.36 1.78
N GLY A 170 -6.17 3.55 2.27
CA GLY A 170 -6.78 3.77 3.57
C GLY A 170 -5.94 4.61 4.52
N ARG A 171 -6.54 4.95 5.65
CA ARG A 171 -5.91 5.78 6.67
C ARG A 171 -4.99 4.94 7.55
N ILE A 172 -3.83 5.48 7.87
CA ILE A 172 -2.94 4.91 8.88
C ILE A 172 -3.51 5.28 10.26
N PRO A 173 -3.79 4.30 11.15
CA PRO A 173 -4.54 4.53 12.38
C PRO A 173 -3.83 5.49 13.35
N ASP A 174 -2.55 5.34 13.55
CA ASP A 174 -1.77 6.13 14.50
C ASP A 174 -0.31 6.34 14.05
N ARG A 175 0.43 7.12 14.84
CA ARG A 175 1.85 7.42 14.58
C ARG A 175 2.75 6.21 14.73
N LYS A 176 2.38 5.24 15.57
CA LYS A 176 3.13 4.00 15.77
C LYS A 176 3.03 3.14 14.52
N ALA A 177 1.82 2.93 14.00
CA ALA A 177 1.62 2.20 12.75
C ALA A 177 2.39 2.86 11.59
N LEU A 178 2.36 4.19 11.47
CA LEU A 178 3.14 4.94 10.47
C LEU A 178 4.63 4.67 10.60
N PHE A 179 5.16 4.70 11.83
CA PHE A 179 6.58 4.45 12.09
C PHE A 179 6.96 3.00 11.80
N ASP A 180 6.19 2.04 12.31
CA ASP A 180 6.45 0.61 12.13
C ASP A 180 6.45 0.23 10.64
N ILE A 181 5.45 0.69 9.89
CA ILE A 181 5.37 0.48 8.44
C ILE A 181 6.54 1.14 7.73
N GLY A 182 6.86 2.40 8.10
CA GLY A 182 7.92 3.17 7.47
C GLY A 182 9.31 2.57 7.66
N VAL A 183 9.60 2.02 8.84
CA VAL A 183 10.91 1.44 9.18
C VAL A 183 11.07 0.01 8.70
N ALA A 184 9.97 -0.74 8.54
CA ALA A 184 10.01 -2.15 8.17
C ALA A 184 10.73 -2.40 6.84
N GLY A 185 10.41 -1.63 5.79
CA GLY A 185 11.07 -1.78 4.50
C GLY A 185 12.59 -1.66 4.58
N PRO A 186 13.13 -0.54 5.07
CA PRO A 186 14.58 -0.36 5.26
C PRO A 186 15.24 -1.47 6.09
N LEU A 187 14.62 -1.94 7.16
CA LEU A 187 15.17 -3.01 8.00
C LEU A 187 15.21 -4.34 7.26
N PHE A 188 14.12 -4.74 6.60
CA PHE A 188 14.07 -5.95 5.80
C PHE A 188 15.05 -5.89 4.62
N GLY A 189 15.11 -4.75 3.94
CA GLY A 189 16.05 -4.51 2.85
C GLY A 189 17.51 -4.56 3.32
N LEU A 190 17.82 -4.03 4.50
CA LEU A 190 19.16 -4.09 5.08
C LEU A 190 19.60 -5.54 5.34
N VAL A 191 18.70 -6.33 5.97
CA VAL A 191 18.99 -7.76 6.21
C VAL A 191 19.24 -8.49 4.89
N ALA A 192 18.38 -8.29 3.89
CA ALA A 192 18.54 -8.87 2.57
C ALA A 192 19.87 -8.44 1.91
N THR A 193 20.24 -7.16 2.04
CA THR A 193 21.51 -6.62 1.50
C THR A 193 22.71 -7.33 2.13
N VAL A 194 22.71 -7.51 3.45
CA VAL A 194 23.79 -8.23 4.14
C VAL A 194 23.89 -9.67 3.63
N ILE A 195 22.75 -10.37 3.53
CA ILE A 195 22.74 -11.76 3.05
C ILE A 195 23.28 -11.85 1.62
N VAL A 196 22.77 -11.00 0.72
CA VAL A 196 23.19 -10.99 -0.69
C VAL A 196 24.68 -10.64 -0.82
N THR A 197 25.18 -9.68 -0.02
CA THR A 197 26.59 -9.31 0.00
C THR A 197 27.47 -10.47 0.44
N VAL A 198 27.09 -11.17 1.53
CA VAL A 198 27.84 -12.36 2.00
C VAL A 198 27.85 -13.46 0.93
N ILE A 199 26.69 -13.74 0.32
CA ILE A 199 26.62 -14.72 -0.78
C ILE A 199 27.53 -14.29 -1.94
N GLY A 200 27.47 -13.02 -2.35
CA GLY A 200 28.28 -12.49 -3.45
C GLY A 200 29.79 -12.58 -3.20
N LEU A 201 30.23 -12.41 -1.94
CA LEU A 201 31.64 -12.55 -1.55
C LEU A 201 32.13 -14.03 -1.55
N LEU A 202 31.20 -14.97 -1.42
CA LEU A 202 31.49 -16.41 -1.42
C LEU A 202 31.43 -17.05 -2.83
N LEU A 203 30.84 -16.32 -3.78
CA LEU A 203 30.80 -16.76 -5.17
C LEU A 203 32.15 -16.49 -5.86
N PRO A 204 32.62 -17.41 -6.74
CA PRO A 204 33.88 -17.24 -7.47
C PRO A 204 33.82 -16.15 -8.52
#